data_ee325b9ee6beb8c2d570c1266e5a37f4
#
_entry.id   ee325b9ee6beb8c2d570c1266e5a37f4
#
_cell.length_a   1.000
_cell.length_b   1.000
_cell.length_c   1.000
_cell.angle_alpha   90.00
_cell.angle_beta   90.00
_cell.angle_gamma   90.00
#
_symmetry.space_group_name_H-M   'P 1'
#
loop_
_entity.id
_entity.type
_entity.pdbx_description
1 polymer ?
#
loop_
_entity_poly.entity_id
_entity_poly.type
_entity_poly.pdbx_seq_one_letter_code
_entity_poly.pdbx_strand_id
1 'polypeptide(L)'
;TTPKNLLVEETAAHLNPQLHIKLVNYLQEQARENDIQVIITTHSVSIASAVQIDSIISFNQTAVGIEVVPLRNCGVEEKSKKFIERWMDATKSTLLFSKGNILVEGIAETIVVPRLAQVYLKRMMQTGKCKVSSLEEAGISVINMNGIYFTHFMQLYNGYQVAIPEKNDGESMSAYNSRIKELKKRDGAYQATEYTKVLHIPQKCVALTDNDPPKELGFPQKGEHLAGKNPFLYYKRQAETMTENCRVFINCKTFEYDLAIESHHNAKVMLEVLMQLVATKMGCDKIENYIKMINEESQIDDTEMAAFILTQIETPDVGIGLFAQLLCDAVDDMFDIPTYIMDAIDFMVGIKNE
;
A
#
# COMPACT_ATOMS: atom_id res chain seq x y z
N THR A 1 -44.68 -3.47 17.52
CA THR A 1 -43.78 -2.43 18.04
C THR A 1 -43.22 -1.65 16.87
N THR A 2 -43.41 -0.34 16.84
CA THR A 2 -42.85 0.54 15.81
C THR A 2 -41.32 0.50 15.93
N PRO A 3 -40.57 0.28 14.86
CA PRO A 3 -39.10 0.29 14.92
C PRO A 3 -38.64 1.67 15.39
N LYS A 4 -37.77 1.68 16.38
CA LYS A 4 -37.18 2.93 16.89
C LYS A 4 -35.89 3.17 16.12
N ASN A 5 -35.81 4.27 15.41
CA ASN A 5 -34.63 4.66 14.65
C ASN A 5 -34.02 5.94 15.25
N LEU A 6 -32.71 5.94 15.44
CA LEU A 6 -31.93 7.13 15.80
C LEU A 6 -31.03 7.49 14.63
N LEU A 7 -31.23 8.67 14.06
CA LEU A 7 -30.36 9.24 13.03
C LEU A 7 -29.46 10.28 13.69
N VAL A 8 -28.17 10.16 13.49
CA VAL A 8 -27.17 11.07 14.05
C VAL A 8 -26.28 11.56 12.90
N GLU A 9 -26.31 12.86 12.66
CA GLU A 9 -25.57 13.50 11.59
C GLU A 9 -24.33 14.19 12.14
N GLU A 10 -23.17 13.95 11.50
CA GLU A 10 -21.90 14.61 11.79
C GLU A 10 -21.53 14.70 13.28
N THR A 11 -21.63 13.59 14.01
CA THR A 11 -21.30 13.51 15.44
C THR A 11 -19.88 13.96 15.80
N ALA A 12 -19.01 14.02 14.79
CA ALA A 12 -17.61 14.41 14.96
C ALA A 12 -17.41 15.92 15.19
N ALA A 13 -18.41 16.74 14.86
CA ALA A 13 -18.31 18.20 14.83
C ALA A 13 -18.15 18.75 16.21
N HIS A 14 -17.34 18.80 17.03
CA HIS A 14 -17.13 19.37 18.39
C HIS A 14 -16.64 18.37 19.45
N LEU A 15 -16.38 17.12 19.07
CA LEU A 15 -15.83 16.12 19.97
C LEU A 15 -14.38 15.79 19.59
N ASN A 16 -13.55 15.48 20.56
CA ASN A 16 -12.22 14.95 20.30
C ASN A 16 -12.29 13.45 19.88
N PRO A 17 -11.27 12.89 19.22
CA PRO A 17 -11.28 11.51 18.73
C PRO A 17 -11.58 10.45 19.80
N GLN A 18 -11.14 10.66 21.05
CA GLN A 18 -11.44 9.71 22.14
C GLN A 18 -12.92 9.72 22.53
N LEU A 19 -13.56 10.89 22.46
CA LEU A 19 -15.00 10.99 22.70
C LEU A 19 -15.82 10.39 21.57
N HIS A 20 -15.33 10.43 20.32
CA HIS A 20 -15.95 9.71 19.20
C HIS A 20 -16.06 8.22 19.48
N ILE A 21 -14.98 7.58 19.91
CA ILE A 21 -14.97 6.16 20.24
C ILE A 21 -15.92 5.84 21.38
N LYS A 22 -15.91 6.65 22.44
CA LYS A 22 -16.84 6.48 23.59
C LYS A 22 -18.30 6.64 23.17
N LEU A 23 -18.60 7.62 22.32
CA LEU A 23 -19.96 7.85 21.82
C LEU A 23 -20.44 6.66 20.99
N VAL A 24 -19.60 6.16 20.07
CA VAL A 24 -19.94 4.99 19.25
C VAL A 24 -20.22 3.77 20.13
N ASN A 25 -19.35 3.48 21.10
CA ASN A 25 -19.55 2.36 22.02
C ASN A 25 -20.84 2.49 22.82
N TYR A 26 -21.13 3.69 23.34
CA TYR A 26 -22.39 3.98 24.05
C TYR A 26 -23.60 3.77 23.14
N LEU A 27 -23.57 4.29 21.91
CA LEU A 27 -24.68 4.13 20.96
C LEU A 27 -24.88 2.67 20.54
N GLN A 28 -23.82 1.89 20.41
CA GLN A 28 -23.90 0.45 20.14
C GLN A 28 -24.54 -0.31 21.31
N GLU A 29 -24.21 0.04 22.55
CA GLU A 29 -24.81 -0.53 23.76
C GLU A 29 -26.29 -0.19 23.82
N GLN A 30 -26.64 1.10 23.66
CA GLN A 30 -28.04 1.55 23.67
C GLN A 30 -28.87 0.92 22.53
N ALA A 31 -28.26 0.71 21.35
CA ALA A 31 -28.92 0.03 20.24
C ALA A 31 -29.33 -1.40 20.62
N ARG A 32 -28.43 -2.13 21.30
CA ARG A 32 -28.68 -3.53 21.73
C ARG A 32 -29.71 -3.60 22.87
N GLU A 33 -29.58 -2.75 23.89
CA GLU A 33 -30.43 -2.79 25.06
C GLU A 33 -31.87 -2.37 24.78
N ASN A 34 -32.08 -1.42 23.89
CA ASN A 34 -33.38 -0.80 23.64
C ASN A 34 -34.03 -1.20 22.31
N ASP A 35 -33.42 -2.13 21.57
CA ASP A 35 -33.84 -2.56 20.21
C ASP A 35 -34.04 -1.36 19.28
N ILE A 36 -33.02 -0.51 19.19
CA ILE A 36 -33.01 0.72 18.40
C ILE A 36 -32.03 0.54 17.24
N GLN A 37 -32.43 0.92 16.03
CA GLN A 37 -31.50 1.07 14.92
C GLN A 37 -30.83 2.44 15.02
N VAL A 38 -29.50 2.47 15.03
CA VAL A 38 -28.70 3.70 15.01
C VAL A 38 -28.02 3.83 13.65
N ILE A 39 -28.23 4.96 12.98
CA ILE A 39 -27.58 5.33 11.72
C ILE A 39 -26.79 6.60 11.97
N ILE A 40 -25.48 6.56 11.68
CA ILE A 40 -24.55 7.68 11.89
C ILE A 40 -23.95 8.05 10.52
N THR A 41 -24.03 9.33 10.14
CA THR A 41 -23.23 9.86 9.03
C THR A 41 -21.98 10.53 9.57
N THR A 42 -20.83 10.28 8.95
CA THR A 42 -19.57 10.81 9.47
C THR A 42 -18.46 10.84 8.41
N HIS A 43 -17.54 11.80 8.54
CA HIS A 43 -16.24 11.85 7.86
C HIS A 43 -15.08 11.53 8.83
N SER A 44 -15.38 11.05 10.04
CA SER A 44 -14.37 10.79 11.06
C SER A 44 -13.72 9.41 10.91
N VAL A 45 -12.43 9.39 10.66
CA VAL A 45 -11.60 8.18 10.65
C VAL A 45 -11.64 7.45 12.00
N SER A 46 -11.78 8.20 13.12
CA SER A 46 -11.87 7.62 14.46
C SER A 46 -13.19 6.89 14.69
N ILE A 47 -14.29 7.35 14.11
CA ILE A 47 -15.58 6.65 14.17
C ILE A 47 -15.52 5.41 13.28
N ALA A 48 -15.00 5.52 12.07
CA ALA A 48 -14.86 4.40 11.15
C ALA A 48 -13.97 3.26 11.73
N SER A 49 -12.93 3.62 12.49
CA SER A 49 -12.06 2.63 13.16
C SER A 49 -12.71 1.95 14.37
N ALA A 50 -13.80 2.51 14.92
CA ALA A 50 -14.44 2.01 16.13
C ALA A 50 -15.64 1.09 15.86
N VAL A 51 -16.03 0.91 14.60
CA VAL A 51 -17.18 0.08 14.20
C VAL A 51 -16.75 -1.16 13.44
N GLN A 52 -17.58 -2.20 13.47
CA GLN A 52 -17.36 -3.39 12.65
C GLN A 52 -17.48 -3.03 11.16
N ILE A 53 -16.63 -3.62 10.33
CA ILE A 53 -16.60 -3.36 8.90
C ILE A 53 -17.95 -3.62 8.22
N ASP A 54 -18.68 -4.63 8.67
CA ASP A 54 -20.00 -4.99 8.16
C ASP A 54 -21.09 -3.94 8.47
N SER A 55 -20.82 -3.00 9.38
CA SER A 55 -21.72 -1.88 9.71
C SER A 55 -21.46 -0.64 8.86
N ILE A 56 -20.40 -0.63 8.05
CA ILE A 56 -20.00 0.53 7.26
C ILE A 56 -20.69 0.51 5.90
N ILE A 57 -21.26 1.64 5.51
CA ILE A 57 -21.76 1.92 4.17
C ILE A 57 -20.95 3.07 3.61
N SER A 58 -20.15 2.82 2.58
CA SER A 58 -19.32 3.82 1.93
C SER A 58 -20.09 4.51 0.81
N PHE A 59 -20.02 5.83 0.75
CA PHE A 59 -20.57 6.66 -0.31
C PHE A 59 -19.42 7.23 -1.13
N ASN A 60 -19.36 6.87 -2.40
CA ASN A 60 -18.21 7.15 -3.25
C ASN A 60 -18.63 8.02 -4.44
N GLN A 61 -18.01 9.18 -4.60
CA GLN A 61 -18.19 10.00 -5.78
C GLN A 61 -17.42 9.38 -6.96
N THR A 62 -18.13 9.01 -8.01
CA THR A 62 -17.57 8.49 -9.26
C THR A 62 -17.87 9.44 -10.44
N ALA A 63 -17.32 9.15 -11.61
CA ALA A 63 -17.59 9.92 -12.83
C ALA A 63 -19.07 9.88 -13.26
N VAL A 64 -19.78 8.84 -12.86
CA VAL A 64 -21.22 8.62 -13.22
C VAL A 64 -22.18 8.98 -12.10
N GLY A 65 -21.70 9.42 -10.93
CA GLY A 65 -22.53 9.80 -9.80
C GLY A 65 -22.05 9.23 -8.48
N ILE A 66 -22.94 9.13 -7.51
CA ILE A 66 -22.64 8.56 -6.19
C ILE A 66 -22.90 7.06 -6.21
N GLU A 67 -21.89 6.28 -5.88
CA GLU A 67 -21.99 4.83 -5.70
C GLU A 67 -22.02 4.50 -4.21
N VAL A 68 -23.01 3.70 -3.79
CA VAL A 68 -23.22 3.32 -2.39
C VAL A 68 -22.79 1.88 -2.20
N VAL A 69 -21.82 1.65 -1.32
CA VAL A 69 -21.19 0.35 -1.10
C VAL A 69 -21.30 -0.07 0.37
N PRO A 70 -22.26 -0.94 0.73
CA PRO A 70 -22.23 -1.61 2.03
C PRO A 70 -21.04 -2.58 2.10
N LEU A 71 -20.09 -2.34 3.00
CA LEU A 71 -18.84 -3.12 3.02
C LEU A 71 -19.05 -4.60 3.36
N ARG A 72 -20.12 -4.95 4.06
CA ARG A 72 -20.53 -6.35 4.29
C ARG A 72 -20.79 -7.14 3.00
N ASN A 73 -21.11 -6.44 1.89
CA ASN A 73 -21.40 -7.06 0.59
C ASN A 73 -20.17 -7.09 -0.33
N CYS A 74 -19.05 -6.52 0.10
CA CYS A 74 -17.78 -6.67 -0.61
C CYS A 74 -17.30 -8.12 -0.50
N GLY A 75 -16.55 -8.58 -1.50
CA GLY A 75 -15.99 -9.93 -1.56
C GLY A 75 -14.88 -10.23 -0.54
N VAL A 76 -14.97 -9.67 0.66
CA VAL A 76 -13.96 -9.83 1.70
C VAL A 76 -14.17 -11.14 2.44
N GLU A 77 -13.16 -12.00 2.45
CA GLU A 77 -13.20 -13.26 3.22
C GLU A 77 -13.35 -12.98 4.72
N GLU A 78 -14.09 -13.82 5.45
CA GLU A 78 -14.31 -13.69 6.89
C GLU A 78 -13.01 -13.60 7.71
N LYS A 79 -11.96 -14.32 7.26
CA LYS A 79 -10.64 -14.22 7.86
C LYS A 79 -10.05 -12.81 7.68
N SER A 80 -10.24 -12.22 6.51
CA SER A 80 -9.76 -10.88 6.19
C SER A 80 -10.56 -9.80 6.90
N LYS A 81 -11.88 -9.95 7.05
CA LYS A 81 -12.70 -9.04 7.87
C LYS A 81 -12.18 -8.96 9.30
N LYS A 82 -11.97 -10.12 9.95
CA LYS A 82 -11.41 -10.18 11.32
C LYS A 82 -10.01 -9.58 11.41
N PHE A 83 -9.21 -9.72 10.35
CA PHE A 83 -7.89 -9.11 10.28
C PHE A 83 -8.01 -7.59 10.18
N ILE A 84 -8.81 -7.08 9.23
CA ILE A 84 -9.05 -5.66 9.03
C ILE A 84 -9.55 -5.02 10.33
N GLU A 85 -10.56 -5.59 11.00
CA GLU A 85 -11.13 -5.06 12.24
C GLU A 85 -10.09 -4.91 13.37
N ARG A 86 -9.13 -5.83 13.46
CA ARG A 86 -8.06 -5.76 14.47
C ARG A 86 -6.98 -4.74 14.12
N TRP A 87 -6.76 -4.50 12.85
CA TRP A 87 -5.70 -3.63 12.35
C TRP A 87 -6.20 -2.24 11.96
N MET A 88 -7.53 -2.05 11.91
CA MET A 88 -8.13 -0.77 11.59
C MET A 88 -7.92 0.21 12.73
N ASP A 89 -7.07 1.17 12.53
CA ASP A 89 -6.84 2.33 13.37
C ASP A 89 -7.24 3.61 12.63
N ALA A 90 -7.09 4.76 13.26
CA ALA A 90 -7.42 6.04 12.63
C ALA A 90 -6.60 6.29 11.34
N THR A 91 -5.34 5.85 11.28
CA THR A 91 -4.49 6.00 10.09
C THR A 91 -4.99 5.12 8.95
N LYS A 92 -5.24 3.84 9.23
CA LYS A 92 -5.72 2.90 8.20
C LYS A 92 -7.16 3.17 7.78
N SER A 93 -7.98 3.75 8.65
CA SER A 93 -9.35 4.16 8.31
C SER A 93 -9.39 5.24 7.21
N THR A 94 -8.28 5.94 6.97
CA THR A 94 -8.13 6.87 5.84
C THR A 94 -8.38 6.19 4.50
N LEU A 95 -8.15 4.86 4.40
CA LEU A 95 -8.51 4.04 3.25
C LEU A 95 -9.95 4.29 2.75
N LEU A 96 -10.89 4.48 3.67
CA LEU A 96 -12.31 4.62 3.36
C LEU A 96 -12.71 6.04 2.89
N PHE A 97 -11.82 7.03 3.06
CA PHE A 97 -12.11 8.44 2.78
C PHE A 97 -11.28 9.02 1.65
N SER A 98 -10.20 8.35 1.24
CA SER A 98 -9.32 8.78 0.16
C SER A 98 -9.94 8.50 -1.21
N LYS A 99 -9.59 9.28 -2.22
CA LYS A 99 -9.96 9.01 -3.62
C LYS A 99 -9.17 7.85 -4.24
N GLY A 100 -8.08 7.46 -3.60
CA GLY A 100 -7.26 6.33 -3.97
C GLY A 100 -6.20 6.05 -2.89
N ASN A 101 -5.65 4.85 -2.89
CA ASN A 101 -4.76 4.40 -1.83
C ASN A 101 -3.51 3.72 -2.38
N ILE A 102 -2.35 4.10 -1.86
CA ILE A 102 -1.06 3.42 -2.06
C ILE A 102 -0.69 2.77 -0.73
N LEU A 103 -0.72 1.45 -0.70
CA LEU A 103 -0.34 0.66 0.47
C LEU A 103 1.16 0.36 0.39
N VAL A 104 1.89 0.62 1.48
CA VAL A 104 3.34 0.43 1.56
C VAL A 104 3.71 -0.43 2.76
N GLU A 105 4.87 -1.08 2.71
CA GLU A 105 5.27 -2.03 3.76
C GLU A 105 5.74 -1.35 5.04
N GLY A 106 6.45 -0.24 4.92
CA GLY A 106 7.16 0.33 6.03
C GLY A 106 7.16 1.85 6.11
N ILE A 107 7.96 2.32 7.05
CA ILE A 107 8.07 3.76 7.35
C ILE A 107 8.83 4.53 6.28
N ALA A 108 9.83 3.91 5.64
CA ALA A 108 10.63 4.59 4.62
C ALA A 108 9.77 4.99 3.43
N GLU A 109 9.01 4.05 2.89
CA GLU A 109 8.10 4.31 1.78
C GLU A 109 7.03 5.33 2.17
N THR A 110 6.51 5.23 3.40
CA THR A 110 5.49 6.19 3.90
C THR A 110 5.99 7.63 3.84
N ILE A 111 7.27 7.84 4.15
CA ILE A 111 7.90 9.16 4.19
C ILE A 111 8.35 9.59 2.80
N VAL A 112 9.03 8.71 2.06
CA VAL A 112 9.74 9.08 0.83
C VAL A 112 8.84 9.04 -0.41
N VAL A 113 7.91 8.06 -0.52
CA VAL A 113 7.03 7.93 -1.70
C VAL A 113 6.22 9.21 -2.01
N PRO A 114 5.62 9.92 -1.04
CA PRO A 114 4.96 11.20 -1.33
C PRO A 114 5.90 12.24 -1.95
N ARG A 115 7.15 12.31 -1.50
CA ARG A 115 8.16 13.22 -2.05
C ARG A 115 8.58 12.83 -3.46
N LEU A 116 8.84 11.55 -3.71
CA LEU A 116 9.14 11.03 -5.05
C LEU A 116 7.98 11.31 -6.03
N ALA A 117 6.76 11.06 -5.57
CA ALA A 117 5.56 11.36 -6.36
C ALA A 117 5.44 12.86 -6.68
N GLN A 118 5.76 13.74 -5.75
CA GLN A 118 5.76 15.19 -5.98
C GLN A 118 6.78 15.57 -7.06
N VAL A 119 7.99 15.03 -7.01
CA VAL A 119 9.02 15.27 -8.04
C VAL A 119 8.53 14.78 -9.40
N TYR A 120 8.02 13.54 -9.46
CA TYR A 120 7.52 12.94 -10.70
C TYR A 120 6.34 13.72 -11.29
N LEU A 121 5.32 13.99 -10.49
CA LEU A 121 4.11 14.66 -10.95
C LEU A 121 4.38 16.10 -11.42
N LYS A 122 5.30 16.83 -10.78
CA LYS A 122 5.75 18.15 -11.27
C LYS A 122 6.36 18.05 -12.66
N ARG A 123 7.21 17.04 -12.93
CA ARG A 123 7.77 16.80 -14.27
C ARG A 123 6.66 16.47 -15.27
N MET A 124 5.69 15.62 -14.90
CA MET A 124 4.56 15.26 -15.76
C MET A 124 3.64 16.47 -16.03
N MET A 125 3.45 17.34 -15.04
CA MET A 125 2.68 18.56 -15.20
C MET A 125 3.34 19.54 -16.17
N GLN A 126 4.67 19.68 -16.12
CA GLN A 126 5.43 20.52 -17.05
C GLN A 126 5.30 20.06 -18.52
N THR A 127 5.14 18.74 -18.73
CA THR A 127 4.91 18.15 -20.06
C THR A 127 3.44 18.10 -20.47
N GLY A 128 2.52 18.59 -19.62
CA GLY A 128 1.09 18.58 -19.86
C GLY A 128 0.40 17.21 -19.73
N LYS A 129 1.12 16.19 -19.24
CA LYS A 129 0.58 14.83 -19.06
C LYS A 129 -0.24 14.66 -17.78
N CYS A 130 -0.13 15.57 -16.83
CA CYS A 130 -0.83 15.55 -15.56
C CYS A 130 -1.33 16.94 -15.17
N LYS A 131 -2.38 17.01 -14.33
CA LYS A 131 -2.94 18.26 -13.82
C LYS A 131 -2.69 18.48 -12.33
N VAL A 132 -2.14 17.49 -11.65
CA VAL A 132 -1.87 17.52 -10.20
C VAL A 132 -0.37 17.44 -9.97
N SER A 133 0.10 18.10 -8.92
CA SER A 133 1.52 18.21 -8.57
C SER A 133 1.92 17.32 -7.39
N SER A 134 0.95 16.70 -6.71
CA SER A 134 1.19 15.81 -5.58
C SER A 134 0.08 14.77 -5.42
N LEU A 135 0.34 13.75 -4.60
CA LEU A 135 -0.66 12.73 -4.25
C LEU A 135 -1.81 13.33 -3.44
N GLU A 136 -1.52 14.28 -2.54
CA GLU A 136 -2.50 14.96 -1.72
C GLU A 136 -3.48 15.76 -2.58
N GLU A 137 -2.97 16.48 -3.59
CA GLU A 137 -3.80 17.22 -4.54
C GLU A 137 -4.71 16.26 -5.34
N ALA A 138 -4.22 15.07 -5.65
CA ALA A 138 -5.01 14.02 -6.27
C ALA A 138 -6.01 13.35 -5.31
N GLY A 139 -5.91 13.59 -4.00
CA GLY A 139 -6.68 12.92 -2.96
C GLY A 139 -6.26 11.48 -2.69
N ILE A 140 -5.01 11.15 -2.99
CA ILE A 140 -4.42 9.82 -2.82
C ILE A 140 -3.63 9.77 -1.52
N SER A 141 -3.89 8.74 -0.70
CA SER A 141 -3.19 8.51 0.56
C SER A 141 -2.15 7.40 0.44
N VAL A 142 -0.98 7.63 1.03
CA VAL A 142 0.05 6.59 1.24
C VAL A 142 -0.12 6.04 2.64
N ILE A 143 -0.35 4.73 2.76
CA ILE A 143 -0.74 4.09 4.02
C ILE A 143 0.23 2.98 4.37
N ASN A 144 0.87 3.13 5.53
CA ASN A 144 1.77 2.12 6.08
C ASN A 144 0.98 0.91 6.59
N MET A 145 1.28 -0.25 6.05
CA MET A 145 0.67 -1.52 6.46
C MET A 145 1.45 -2.23 7.57
N ASN A 146 2.66 -1.74 7.91
CA ASN A 146 3.59 -2.39 8.86
C ASN A 146 3.82 -3.86 8.50
N GLY A 147 4.14 -4.13 7.23
CA GLY A 147 4.39 -5.45 6.66
C GLY A 147 3.49 -5.80 5.48
N ILE A 148 3.58 -7.03 5.03
CA ILE A 148 3.00 -7.55 3.79
C ILE A 148 1.51 -7.93 3.87
N TYR A 149 0.69 -7.19 4.60
CA TYR A 149 -0.72 -7.53 4.86
C TYR A 149 -1.72 -6.89 3.88
N PHE A 150 -1.26 -6.44 2.73
CA PHE A 150 -2.06 -5.73 1.71
C PHE A 150 -3.28 -6.52 1.26
N THR A 151 -3.14 -7.84 1.09
CA THR A 151 -4.19 -8.70 0.53
C THR A 151 -5.51 -8.61 1.26
N HIS A 152 -5.47 -8.43 2.58
CA HIS A 152 -6.69 -8.31 3.37
C HIS A 152 -7.47 -7.05 3.03
N PHE A 153 -6.77 -5.92 2.94
CA PHE A 153 -7.37 -4.60 2.67
C PHE A 153 -7.75 -4.43 1.21
N MET A 154 -6.95 -4.93 0.27
CA MET A 154 -7.23 -4.82 -1.16
C MET A 154 -8.49 -5.57 -1.58
N GLN A 155 -8.95 -6.57 -0.81
CA GLN A 155 -10.23 -7.25 -1.07
C GLN A 155 -11.43 -6.29 -1.03
N LEU A 156 -11.34 -5.16 -0.34
CA LEU A 156 -12.39 -4.13 -0.35
C LEU A 156 -12.55 -3.45 -1.73
N TYR A 157 -11.49 -3.44 -2.52
CA TYR A 157 -11.39 -2.72 -3.81
C TYR A 157 -11.33 -3.66 -5.01
N ASN A 158 -11.11 -4.95 -4.80
CA ASN A 158 -10.78 -5.91 -5.85
C ASN A 158 -11.93 -6.17 -6.83
N GLY A 159 -13.18 -6.17 -6.38
CA GLY A 159 -14.34 -6.40 -7.23
C GLY A 159 -14.57 -7.85 -7.66
N TYR A 160 -13.70 -8.78 -7.26
CA TYR A 160 -13.79 -10.19 -7.62
C TYR A 160 -13.48 -11.10 -6.42
N GLN A 161 -14.19 -12.20 -6.34
CA GLN A 161 -13.97 -13.23 -5.35
C GLN A 161 -13.76 -14.56 -6.05
N VAL A 162 -12.79 -15.35 -5.59
CA VAL A 162 -12.59 -16.70 -6.10
C VAL A 162 -13.83 -17.52 -5.82
N ALA A 163 -14.42 -18.11 -6.85
CA ALA A 163 -15.52 -19.05 -6.70
C ALA A 163 -14.99 -20.29 -5.96
N ILE A 164 -15.42 -20.47 -4.72
CA ILE A 164 -15.07 -21.66 -3.95
C ILE A 164 -16.01 -22.76 -4.40
N PRO A 165 -15.51 -23.82 -5.09
CA PRO A 165 -16.37 -24.91 -5.51
C PRO A 165 -16.97 -25.61 -4.29
N GLU A 166 -18.22 -26.02 -4.41
CA GLU A 166 -18.88 -26.80 -3.37
C GLU A 166 -18.10 -28.07 -3.06
N LYS A 167 -18.28 -28.56 -1.84
CA LYS A 167 -17.72 -29.84 -1.43
C LYS A 167 -18.42 -30.97 -2.21
N ASN A 168 -17.62 -31.83 -2.84
CA ASN A 168 -18.17 -32.97 -3.57
C ASN A 168 -18.85 -33.98 -2.62
N ASP A 169 -19.89 -34.67 -3.11
CA ASP A 169 -20.54 -35.76 -2.35
C ASP A 169 -19.50 -36.82 -1.97
N GLY A 170 -19.47 -37.16 -0.68
CA GLY A 170 -18.52 -38.14 -0.14
C GLY A 170 -17.08 -37.62 0.08
N GLU A 171 -16.76 -36.38 -0.29
CA GLU A 171 -15.45 -35.79 -0.06
C GLU A 171 -15.24 -35.50 1.45
N SER A 172 -14.10 -35.90 2.02
CA SER A 172 -13.76 -35.55 3.39
C SER A 172 -13.45 -34.06 3.51
N MET A 173 -13.65 -33.45 4.70
CA MET A 173 -13.26 -32.03 4.94
C MET A 173 -11.77 -31.78 4.71
N SER A 174 -10.91 -32.74 5.01
CA SER A 174 -9.48 -32.66 4.78
C SER A 174 -9.16 -32.60 3.27
N ALA A 175 -9.81 -33.48 2.46
CA ALA A 175 -9.63 -33.49 1.01
C ALA A 175 -10.16 -32.19 0.37
N TYR A 176 -11.34 -31.74 0.78
CA TYR A 176 -11.93 -30.48 0.36
C TYR A 176 -11.01 -29.29 0.67
N ASN A 177 -10.53 -29.17 1.92
CA ASN A 177 -9.62 -28.11 2.30
C ASN A 177 -8.29 -28.14 1.53
N SER A 178 -7.78 -29.34 1.24
CA SER A 178 -6.58 -29.51 0.42
C SER A 178 -6.82 -29.05 -1.01
N ARG A 179 -7.97 -29.43 -1.60
CA ARG A 179 -8.37 -29.01 -2.95
C ARG A 179 -8.54 -27.48 -3.04
N ILE A 180 -9.18 -26.86 -2.06
CA ILE A 180 -9.30 -25.39 -2.00
C ILE A 180 -7.93 -24.71 -1.85
N LYS A 181 -7.05 -25.30 -1.04
CA LYS A 181 -5.68 -24.81 -0.87
C LYS A 181 -4.87 -24.92 -2.16
N GLU A 182 -5.04 -25.98 -2.91
CA GLU A 182 -4.42 -26.18 -4.24
C GLU A 182 -4.95 -25.17 -5.25
N LEU A 183 -6.27 -24.95 -5.31
CA LEU A 183 -6.88 -23.93 -6.16
C LEU A 183 -6.35 -22.52 -5.85
N LYS A 184 -6.20 -22.19 -4.57
CA LYS A 184 -5.62 -20.90 -4.12
C LYS A 184 -4.12 -20.78 -4.37
N LYS A 185 -3.39 -21.88 -4.58
CA LYS A 185 -1.95 -21.90 -4.86
C LYS A 185 -1.60 -21.89 -6.36
N ARG A 186 -2.57 -22.15 -7.24
CA ARG A 186 -2.32 -22.17 -8.68
C ARG A 186 -1.95 -20.77 -9.17
N ASP A 187 -0.72 -20.61 -9.44
CA ASP A 187 -0.03 -19.45 -9.96
C ASP A 187 -0.71 -18.89 -11.23
N GLY A 188 -1.55 -17.88 -11.11
CA GLY A 188 -2.16 -17.19 -12.24
C GLY A 188 -3.01 -18.02 -13.20
N ALA A 189 -3.32 -19.26 -12.85
CA ALA A 189 -4.08 -20.18 -13.70
C ALA A 189 -5.60 -20.21 -13.39
N TYR A 190 -6.09 -19.27 -12.59
CA TYR A 190 -7.53 -19.09 -12.45
C TYR A 190 -8.09 -18.62 -13.78
N GLN A 191 -8.92 -19.44 -14.38
CA GLN A 191 -9.69 -19.02 -15.54
C GLN A 191 -10.78 -18.05 -15.07
N ALA A 192 -11.17 -17.10 -15.89
CA ALA A 192 -12.19 -16.10 -15.57
C ALA A 192 -13.52 -16.68 -15.07
N THR A 193 -13.79 -17.95 -15.38
CA THR A 193 -14.95 -18.73 -14.92
C THR A 193 -14.89 -19.11 -13.43
N GLU A 194 -13.73 -18.99 -12.78
CA GLU A 194 -13.52 -19.34 -11.38
C GLU A 194 -13.70 -18.15 -10.43
N TYR A 195 -14.05 -16.98 -10.97
CA TYR A 195 -14.23 -15.75 -10.19
C TYR A 195 -15.67 -15.26 -10.28
N THR A 196 -16.18 -14.82 -9.16
CA THR A 196 -17.48 -14.15 -9.07
C THR A 196 -17.26 -12.65 -8.90
N LYS A 197 -17.94 -11.85 -9.72
CA LYS A 197 -17.95 -10.40 -9.55
C LYS A 197 -18.72 -10.05 -8.28
N VAL A 198 -18.12 -9.22 -7.44
CA VAL A 198 -18.70 -8.79 -6.16
C VAL A 198 -18.70 -7.29 -6.05
N LEU A 199 -19.51 -6.77 -5.12
CA LEU A 199 -19.49 -5.35 -4.80
C LEU A 199 -18.12 -4.97 -4.20
N HIS A 200 -17.63 -3.77 -4.49
CA HIS A 200 -16.34 -3.27 -4.04
C HIS A 200 -16.34 -1.75 -3.98
N ILE A 201 -15.42 -1.19 -3.25
CA ILE A 201 -15.19 0.25 -3.21
C ILE A 201 -14.58 0.66 -4.58
N PRO A 202 -15.16 1.64 -5.30
CA PRO A 202 -14.77 1.94 -6.69
C PRO A 202 -13.47 2.73 -6.83
N GLN A 203 -12.79 3.06 -5.73
CA GLN A 203 -11.49 3.74 -5.79
C GLN A 203 -10.36 2.78 -6.17
N LYS A 204 -9.29 3.36 -6.71
CA LYS A 204 -8.05 2.62 -6.98
C LYS A 204 -7.29 2.35 -5.69
N CYS A 205 -6.72 1.14 -5.60
CA CYS A 205 -5.88 0.72 -4.49
C CYS A 205 -4.69 -0.05 -5.03
N VAL A 206 -3.48 0.45 -4.78
CA VAL A 206 -2.25 -0.23 -5.18
C VAL A 206 -1.43 -0.61 -3.97
N ALA A 207 -0.59 -1.63 -4.11
CA ALA A 207 0.45 -1.96 -3.15
C ALA A 207 1.83 -1.80 -3.79
N LEU A 208 2.75 -1.20 -3.06
CA LEU A 208 4.19 -1.24 -3.33
C LEU A 208 4.80 -2.25 -2.37
N THR A 209 5.57 -3.20 -2.89
CA THR A 209 6.10 -4.30 -2.08
C THR A 209 7.47 -4.74 -2.58
N ASP A 210 8.28 -5.25 -1.66
CA ASP A 210 9.61 -5.73 -1.93
C ASP A 210 9.60 -7.13 -2.57
N ASN A 211 10.55 -7.39 -3.46
CA ASN A 211 10.72 -8.71 -4.08
C ASN A 211 11.44 -9.69 -3.15
N ASP A 212 12.32 -9.19 -2.30
CA ASP A 212 13.10 -9.98 -1.34
C ASP A 212 13.68 -11.28 -1.92
N PRO A 213 14.52 -11.22 -2.98
CA PRO A 213 15.10 -12.43 -3.53
C PRO A 213 15.98 -13.14 -2.49
N PRO A 214 16.05 -14.49 -2.55
CA PRO A 214 16.92 -15.26 -1.69
C PRO A 214 18.38 -14.75 -1.71
N LYS A 215 19.03 -14.70 -0.55
CA LYS A 215 20.41 -14.20 -0.42
C LYS A 215 21.41 -14.92 -1.32
N GLU A 216 21.16 -16.19 -1.61
CA GLU A 216 21.98 -17.05 -2.45
C GLU A 216 22.01 -16.57 -3.92
N LEU A 217 21.02 -15.81 -4.36
CA LEU A 217 20.98 -15.24 -5.72
C LEU A 217 21.76 -13.92 -5.83
N GLY A 218 22.26 -13.39 -4.72
CA GLY A 218 22.99 -12.12 -4.69
C GLY A 218 22.08 -10.90 -4.81
N PHE A 219 22.67 -9.83 -5.30
CA PHE A 219 22.01 -8.55 -5.52
C PHE A 219 21.66 -8.38 -6.99
N PRO A 220 20.41 -8.03 -7.35
CA PRO A 220 20.00 -7.88 -8.75
C PRO A 220 20.65 -6.64 -9.39
N GLN A 221 20.90 -6.71 -10.69
CA GLN A 221 21.21 -5.53 -11.50
C GLN A 221 19.97 -4.64 -11.63
N LYS A 222 20.14 -3.38 -12.00
CA LYS A 222 19.04 -2.46 -12.28
C LYS A 222 18.07 -3.09 -13.29
N GLY A 223 16.79 -3.17 -12.92
CA GLY A 223 15.72 -3.74 -13.74
C GLY A 223 15.73 -5.27 -13.84
N GLU A 224 16.64 -5.96 -13.15
CA GLU A 224 16.67 -7.42 -13.09
C GLU A 224 15.71 -7.92 -11.99
N HIS A 225 14.75 -8.77 -12.37
CA HIS A 225 13.84 -9.42 -11.43
C HIS A 225 14.30 -10.85 -11.16
N LEU A 226 15.08 -11.03 -10.11
CA LEU A 226 15.41 -12.37 -9.62
C LEU A 226 14.15 -13.03 -9.03
N ALA A 227 14.11 -14.38 -9.04
CA ALA A 227 12.99 -15.11 -8.49
C ALA A 227 12.87 -14.85 -6.99
N GLY A 228 11.96 -13.97 -6.61
CA GLY A 228 11.70 -13.60 -5.23
C GLY A 228 10.88 -14.63 -4.46
N LYS A 229 10.92 -14.57 -3.14
CA LYS A 229 10.07 -15.37 -2.24
C LYS A 229 8.77 -14.68 -1.89
N ASN A 230 8.53 -13.48 -2.46
CA ASN A 230 7.38 -12.66 -2.08
C ASN A 230 6.05 -13.40 -2.37
N PRO A 231 5.21 -13.67 -1.36
CA PRO A 231 3.93 -14.32 -1.54
C PRO A 231 2.92 -13.48 -2.35
N PHE A 232 3.19 -12.20 -2.54
CA PHE A 232 2.35 -11.28 -3.31
C PHE A 232 2.49 -11.40 -4.82
N LEU A 233 3.51 -12.08 -5.34
CA LEU A 233 3.59 -12.36 -6.79
C LEU A 233 2.31 -13.01 -7.32
N TYR A 234 1.71 -13.90 -6.54
CA TYR A 234 0.42 -14.50 -6.87
C TYR A 234 -0.70 -13.44 -6.91
N TYR A 235 -0.76 -12.59 -5.88
CA TYR A 235 -1.79 -11.55 -5.80
C TYR A 235 -1.61 -10.46 -6.86
N LYS A 236 -0.36 -10.11 -7.20
CA LYS A 236 -0.05 -9.21 -8.33
C LYS A 236 -0.69 -9.71 -9.62
N ARG A 237 -0.44 -10.97 -9.98
CA ARG A 237 -1.02 -11.57 -11.19
C ARG A 237 -2.54 -11.58 -11.15
N GLN A 238 -3.12 -11.92 -10.01
CA GLN A 238 -4.56 -11.88 -9.81
C GLN A 238 -5.12 -10.46 -9.98
N ALA A 239 -4.52 -9.47 -9.34
CA ALA A 239 -4.94 -8.08 -9.45
C ALA A 239 -4.86 -7.55 -10.88
N GLU A 240 -3.75 -7.83 -11.58
CA GLU A 240 -3.53 -7.39 -12.97
C GLU A 240 -4.52 -8.00 -13.96
N THR A 241 -4.97 -9.24 -13.73
CA THR A 241 -5.86 -9.95 -14.63
C THR A 241 -7.34 -9.75 -14.34
N MET A 242 -7.70 -9.38 -13.12
CA MET A 242 -9.06 -9.47 -12.63
C MET A 242 -9.73 -8.13 -12.36
N THR A 243 -9.00 -7.06 -12.11
CA THR A 243 -9.58 -5.82 -11.61
C THR A 243 -8.96 -4.58 -12.23
N GLU A 244 -9.80 -3.60 -12.51
CA GLU A 244 -9.39 -2.30 -12.98
C GLU A 244 -8.93 -1.37 -11.84
N ASN A 245 -9.26 -1.72 -10.60
CA ASN A 245 -9.01 -0.86 -9.44
C ASN A 245 -7.77 -1.24 -8.64
N CYS A 246 -7.33 -2.49 -8.71
CA CYS A 246 -6.21 -2.98 -7.91
C CYS A 246 -5.00 -3.34 -8.75
N ARG A 247 -3.80 -2.96 -8.27
CA ARG A 247 -2.49 -3.37 -8.81
C ARG A 247 -1.50 -3.58 -7.68
N VAL A 248 -0.52 -4.45 -7.93
CA VAL A 248 0.64 -4.63 -7.05
C VAL A 248 1.89 -4.36 -7.86
N PHE A 249 2.72 -3.46 -7.41
CA PHE A 249 3.99 -3.10 -8.04
C PHE A 249 5.13 -3.59 -7.16
N ILE A 250 6.05 -4.32 -7.74
CA ILE A 250 7.13 -5.01 -7.04
C ILE A 250 8.45 -4.46 -7.55
N ASN A 251 9.37 -4.11 -6.65
CA ASN A 251 10.72 -3.70 -6.95
C ASN A 251 11.64 -4.89 -7.32
N CYS A 252 12.92 -4.62 -7.54
CA CYS A 252 13.90 -5.67 -7.84
C CYS A 252 14.37 -6.37 -6.56
N LYS A 253 14.50 -5.61 -5.44
CA LYS A 253 14.98 -6.16 -4.16
C LYS A 253 14.25 -5.54 -2.97
N THR A 254 14.66 -4.36 -2.52
CA THR A 254 14.03 -3.56 -1.45
C THR A 254 13.89 -2.11 -1.90
N PHE A 255 13.05 -1.36 -1.23
CA PHE A 255 12.81 0.04 -1.55
C PHE A 255 14.12 0.85 -1.62
N GLU A 256 14.96 0.76 -0.60
CA GLU A 256 16.20 1.52 -0.51
C GLU A 256 17.24 1.07 -1.54
N TYR A 257 17.32 -0.23 -1.79
CA TYR A 257 18.23 -0.78 -2.80
C TYR A 257 17.87 -0.28 -4.20
N ASP A 258 16.60 -0.33 -4.55
CA ASP A 258 16.12 0.09 -5.86
C ASP A 258 16.31 1.60 -6.08
N LEU A 259 16.14 2.43 -5.02
CA LEU A 259 16.50 3.84 -5.09
C LEU A 259 17.99 4.06 -5.34
N ALA A 260 18.85 3.28 -4.69
CA ALA A 260 20.31 3.44 -4.79
C ALA A 260 20.84 3.02 -6.15
N ILE A 261 20.32 1.91 -6.72
CA ILE A 261 20.80 1.38 -8.02
C ILE A 261 20.20 2.11 -9.22
N GLU A 262 19.17 2.95 -9.00
CA GLU A 262 18.46 3.64 -10.08
C GLU A 262 19.38 4.55 -10.87
N SER A 263 20.26 5.33 -10.21
CA SER A 263 21.27 6.18 -10.85
C SER A 263 22.41 6.56 -9.90
N HIS A 264 23.54 6.97 -10.47
CA HIS A 264 24.65 7.53 -9.70
C HIS A 264 24.26 8.80 -8.92
N HIS A 265 23.32 9.61 -9.46
CA HIS A 265 22.81 10.78 -8.74
C HIS A 265 22.10 10.36 -7.46
N ASN A 266 21.19 9.38 -7.55
CA ASN A 266 20.48 8.86 -6.39
C ASN A 266 21.46 8.29 -5.36
N ALA A 267 22.39 7.43 -5.82
CA ALA A 267 23.40 6.84 -4.94
C ALA A 267 24.21 7.92 -4.22
N LYS A 268 24.61 8.98 -4.92
CA LYS A 268 25.34 10.11 -4.32
C LYS A 268 24.53 10.81 -3.25
N VAL A 269 23.28 11.17 -3.54
CA VAL A 269 22.37 11.79 -2.54
C VAL A 269 22.22 10.90 -1.31
N MET A 270 22.01 9.60 -1.51
CA MET A 270 21.88 8.65 -0.39
C MET A 270 23.19 8.50 0.40
N LEU A 271 24.35 8.50 -0.25
CA LEU A 271 25.66 8.47 0.41
C LEU A 271 25.91 9.75 1.21
N GLU A 272 25.54 10.92 0.70
CA GLU A 272 25.65 12.21 1.41
C GLU A 272 24.74 12.25 2.66
N VAL A 273 23.57 11.62 2.61
CA VAL A 273 22.70 11.42 3.78
C VAL A 273 23.37 10.47 4.78
N LEU A 274 23.89 9.33 4.31
CA LEU A 274 24.58 8.36 5.17
C LEU A 274 25.82 8.95 5.85
N MET A 275 26.53 9.87 5.19
CA MET A 275 27.69 10.55 5.79
C MET A 275 27.33 11.32 7.07
N GLN A 276 26.08 11.76 7.21
CA GLN A 276 25.60 12.46 8.40
C GLN A 276 25.26 11.50 9.56
N LEU A 277 25.08 10.22 9.26
CA LEU A 277 24.55 9.19 10.20
C LEU A 277 25.61 8.17 10.61
N VAL A 278 26.50 7.79 9.69
CA VAL A 278 27.50 6.75 9.92
C VAL A 278 28.63 7.28 10.82
N ALA A 279 28.83 6.64 11.97
CA ALA A 279 29.85 7.05 12.94
C ALA A 279 31.19 6.32 12.78
N THR A 280 31.24 5.21 12.05
CA THR A 280 32.47 4.41 11.90
C THR A 280 33.41 5.02 10.89
N LYS A 281 34.70 5.16 11.22
CA LYS A 281 35.71 5.68 10.29
C LYS A 281 35.75 4.90 8.97
N MET A 282 35.70 3.58 9.04
CA MET A 282 35.73 2.71 7.85
C MET A 282 34.48 2.94 6.96
N GLY A 283 33.31 3.15 7.57
CA GLY A 283 32.09 3.48 6.84
C GLY A 283 32.20 4.85 6.14
N CYS A 284 32.68 5.88 6.86
CA CYS A 284 32.89 7.21 6.30
C CYS A 284 33.91 7.18 5.14
N ASP A 285 35.07 6.54 5.34
CA ASP A 285 36.12 6.42 4.30
C ASP A 285 35.56 5.75 3.00
N LYS A 286 34.72 4.72 3.16
CA LYS A 286 34.09 4.03 2.02
C LYS A 286 33.02 4.89 1.33
N ILE A 287 32.22 5.65 2.08
CA ILE A 287 31.24 6.60 1.55
C ILE A 287 31.96 7.70 0.74
N GLU A 288 33.02 8.32 1.32
CA GLU A 288 33.81 9.35 0.64
C GLU A 288 34.41 8.82 -0.66
N ASN A 289 34.91 7.59 -0.66
CA ASN A 289 35.47 6.96 -1.85
C ASN A 289 34.40 6.79 -2.96
N TYR A 290 33.20 6.30 -2.66
CA TYR A 290 32.14 6.18 -3.65
C TYR A 290 31.71 7.56 -4.19
N ILE A 291 31.53 8.58 -3.32
CA ILE A 291 31.20 9.94 -3.75
C ILE A 291 32.27 10.50 -4.69
N LYS A 292 33.55 10.25 -4.37
CA LYS A 292 34.68 10.66 -5.22
C LYS A 292 34.63 9.96 -6.57
N MET A 293 34.44 8.62 -6.59
CA MET A 293 34.36 7.85 -7.84
C MET A 293 33.20 8.33 -8.73
N ILE A 294 32.03 8.66 -8.14
CA ILE A 294 30.89 9.21 -8.90
C ILE A 294 31.26 10.57 -9.50
N ASN A 295 31.88 11.46 -8.73
CA ASN A 295 32.27 12.81 -9.20
C ASN A 295 33.35 12.77 -10.29
N GLU A 296 34.23 11.76 -10.28
CA GLU A 296 35.30 11.56 -11.28
C GLU A 296 34.83 10.70 -12.49
N GLU A 297 33.55 10.32 -12.54
CA GLU A 297 33.00 9.41 -13.57
C GLU A 297 33.80 8.11 -13.70
N SER A 298 34.37 7.64 -12.60
CA SER A 298 35.13 6.41 -12.54
C SER A 298 34.25 5.19 -12.73
N GLN A 299 34.83 4.06 -13.16
CA GLN A 299 34.09 2.82 -13.22
C GLN A 299 33.68 2.34 -11.82
N ILE A 300 32.39 2.13 -11.58
CA ILE A 300 31.80 1.69 -10.32
C ILE A 300 31.01 0.40 -10.58
N ASP A 301 31.07 -0.53 -9.66
CA ASP A 301 30.10 -1.62 -9.59
C ASP A 301 28.85 -1.11 -8.87
N ASP A 302 27.81 -0.80 -9.63
CA ASP A 302 26.56 -0.23 -9.13
C ASP A 302 25.87 -1.15 -8.14
N THR A 303 25.98 -2.47 -8.37
CA THR A 303 25.39 -3.50 -7.49
C THR A 303 26.10 -3.52 -6.14
N GLU A 304 27.43 -3.47 -6.13
CA GLU A 304 28.22 -3.43 -4.89
C GLU A 304 27.95 -2.12 -4.13
N MET A 305 27.88 -0.99 -4.82
CA MET A 305 27.60 0.30 -4.22
C MET A 305 26.19 0.33 -3.60
N ALA A 306 25.16 -0.09 -4.32
CA ALA A 306 23.79 -0.15 -3.82
C ALA A 306 23.65 -1.13 -2.64
N ALA A 307 24.31 -2.28 -2.69
CA ALA A 307 24.36 -3.23 -1.59
C ALA A 307 25.04 -2.65 -0.34
N PHE A 308 26.10 -1.87 -0.53
CA PHE A 308 26.77 -1.17 0.58
C PHE A 308 25.84 -0.13 1.19
N ILE A 309 25.17 0.69 0.40
CA ILE A 309 24.20 1.69 0.87
C ILE A 309 23.12 1.01 1.71
N LEU A 310 22.47 -0.05 1.18
CA LEU A 310 21.46 -0.82 1.91
C LEU A 310 21.99 -1.35 3.25
N THR A 311 23.19 -1.95 3.24
CA THR A 311 23.80 -2.49 4.44
C THR A 311 24.02 -1.42 5.52
N GLN A 312 24.40 -0.21 5.13
CA GLN A 312 24.55 0.90 6.09
C GLN A 312 23.22 1.35 6.68
N ILE A 313 22.16 1.45 5.84
CA ILE A 313 20.81 1.84 6.26
C ILE A 313 20.23 0.84 7.28
N GLU A 314 20.46 -0.45 7.07
CA GLU A 314 19.97 -1.52 7.96
C GLU A 314 20.71 -1.58 9.31
N THR A 315 21.79 -0.82 9.50
CA THR A 315 22.47 -0.81 10.80
C THR A 315 21.62 -0.13 11.87
N PRO A 316 21.66 -0.62 13.14
CA PRO A 316 20.90 0.01 14.22
C PRO A 316 21.28 1.47 14.49
N ASP A 317 22.51 1.86 14.18
CA ASP A 317 23.02 3.23 14.41
C ASP A 317 22.42 4.23 13.41
N VAL A 318 22.16 3.82 12.19
CA VAL A 318 21.52 4.65 11.14
C VAL A 318 20.00 4.59 11.27
N GLY A 319 19.43 3.41 11.14
CA GLY A 319 17.99 3.18 11.26
C GLY A 319 17.18 3.69 10.05
N ILE A 320 16.37 2.82 9.49
CA ILE A 320 15.59 3.07 8.26
C ILE A 320 14.74 4.34 8.35
N GLY A 321 14.08 4.57 9.50
CA GLY A 321 13.19 5.73 9.66
C GLY A 321 13.92 7.07 9.68
N LEU A 322 15.08 7.15 10.34
CA LEU A 322 15.88 8.39 10.37
C LEU A 322 16.51 8.67 9.02
N PHE A 323 17.05 7.63 8.38
CA PHE A 323 17.56 7.74 7.01
C PHE A 323 16.48 8.27 6.05
N ALA A 324 15.26 7.70 6.10
CA ALA A 324 14.14 8.10 5.25
C ALA A 324 13.75 9.58 5.45
N GLN A 325 13.77 10.10 6.68
CA GLN A 325 13.51 11.50 6.97
C GLN A 325 14.54 12.43 6.29
N LEU A 326 15.82 12.13 6.46
CA LEU A 326 16.88 12.95 5.87
C LEU A 326 16.91 12.80 4.34
N LEU A 327 16.64 11.59 3.81
CA LEU A 327 16.53 11.37 2.38
C LEU A 327 15.37 12.17 1.78
N CYS A 328 14.21 12.20 2.44
CA CYS A 328 13.05 12.97 1.98
C CYS A 328 13.41 14.47 1.78
N ASP A 329 14.19 15.03 2.68
CA ASP A 329 14.67 16.42 2.58
C ASP A 329 15.74 16.60 1.48
N ALA A 330 16.55 15.57 1.23
CA ALA A 330 17.63 15.59 0.24
C ALA A 330 17.18 15.30 -1.19
N VAL A 331 16.02 14.68 -1.40
CA VAL A 331 15.45 14.40 -2.74
C VAL A 331 15.20 15.70 -3.47
N ASP A 332 15.92 15.91 -4.57
CA ASP A 332 15.84 17.07 -5.45
C ASP A 332 15.06 16.79 -6.74
N ASP A 333 14.97 17.80 -7.61
CA ASP A 333 14.25 17.66 -8.88
C ASP A 333 15.02 16.82 -9.93
N MET A 334 16.27 16.39 -9.65
CA MET A 334 17.07 15.51 -10.51
C MET A 334 17.02 14.04 -10.06
N PHE A 335 16.44 13.76 -8.89
CA PHE A 335 16.36 12.41 -8.35
C PHE A 335 15.60 11.49 -9.29
N ASP A 336 16.19 10.40 -9.72
CA ASP A 336 15.58 9.41 -10.61
C ASP A 336 14.63 8.49 -9.83
N ILE A 337 13.43 8.29 -10.38
CA ILE A 337 12.38 7.53 -9.69
C ILE A 337 12.28 6.15 -10.32
N PRO A 338 12.41 5.06 -9.54
CA PRO A 338 12.27 3.70 -10.04
C PRO A 338 10.94 3.48 -10.79
N THR A 339 11.03 2.71 -11.88
CA THR A 339 9.89 2.50 -12.80
C THR A 339 8.64 1.96 -12.08
N TYR A 340 8.80 1.04 -11.13
CA TYR A 340 7.66 0.46 -10.41
C TYR A 340 6.88 1.51 -9.57
N ILE A 341 7.57 2.56 -9.08
CA ILE A 341 6.93 3.69 -8.37
C ILE A 341 6.24 4.60 -9.38
N MET A 342 6.91 4.91 -10.51
CA MET A 342 6.29 5.71 -11.58
C MET A 342 5.02 5.05 -12.10
N ASP A 343 5.08 3.75 -12.39
CA ASP A 343 3.93 2.97 -12.88
C ASP A 343 2.77 2.97 -11.87
N ALA A 344 3.08 2.88 -10.57
CA ALA A 344 2.06 2.97 -9.52
C ALA A 344 1.40 4.35 -9.49
N ILE A 345 2.18 5.43 -9.58
CA ILE A 345 1.68 6.80 -9.60
C ILE A 345 0.84 7.02 -10.87
N ASP A 346 1.32 6.59 -12.05
CA ASP A 346 0.62 6.71 -13.32
C ASP A 346 -0.73 5.99 -13.28
N PHE A 347 -0.73 4.76 -12.76
CA PHE A 347 -1.99 4.04 -12.56
C PHE A 347 -2.95 4.80 -11.65
N MET A 348 -2.47 5.33 -10.52
CA MET A 348 -3.31 6.04 -9.55
C MET A 348 -3.89 7.33 -10.11
N VAL A 349 -3.09 8.16 -10.78
CA VAL A 349 -3.52 9.47 -11.32
C VAL A 349 -4.15 9.35 -12.72
N GLY A 350 -4.00 8.20 -13.37
CA GLY A 350 -4.55 7.96 -14.71
C GLY A 350 -3.72 8.55 -15.84
N ILE A 351 -2.39 8.69 -15.66
CA ILE A 351 -1.47 9.03 -16.73
C ILE A 351 -1.38 7.82 -17.67
N LYS A 352 -1.57 8.04 -18.96
CA LYS A 352 -1.38 6.99 -19.97
C LYS A 352 0.02 7.11 -20.54
N ASN A 353 0.80 6.06 -20.41
CA ASN A 353 2.02 5.90 -21.18
C ASN A 353 1.63 5.55 -22.62
N GLU A 354 2.04 6.40 -23.59
CA GLU A 354 1.84 6.15 -25.01
C GLU A 354 2.75 5.01 -25.51
#